data_93fa99be4262c873a8822c56f7db3986
#
_entry.id   93fa99be4262c873a8822c56f7db3986
#
_cell.length_a   1.000
_cell.length_b   1.000
_cell.length_c   1.000
_cell.angle_alpha   90.00
_cell.angle_beta   90.00
_cell.angle_gamma   90.00
#
_symmetry.space_group_name_H-M   'P 1'
#
loop_
_entity.id
_entity.type
_entity.pdbx_description
1 polymer ?
#
loop_
_entity_poly.entity_id
_entity_poly.type
_entity_poly.pdbx_seq_one_letter_code
_entity_poly.pdbx_strand_id
1 'polypeptide(L)'
;MSRYTGPKNRIARKFGVNIFGRLRNPLIHKPTPPGMHGAKRRKKSDYGLQLDEKQKLKASYGMLSHKQLLRYYKEAVIKKGNTAHLLLQRLECRLDTIVYRLKFASTIFQAQQLVA
;
A
#
# COMPACT_ATOMS: atom_id res chain seq x y z
N MET A 1 -4.08 -15.53 9.04
CA MET A 1 -3.90 -14.12 8.61
C MET A 1 -4.21 -14.00 7.13
N SER A 2 -5.05 -13.05 6.74
CA SER A 2 -5.31 -12.82 5.32
C SER A 2 -4.10 -12.17 4.65
N ARG A 3 -3.75 -12.66 3.45
CA ARG A 3 -2.65 -12.12 2.65
C ARG A 3 -3.09 -11.90 1.22
N TYR A 4 -2.43 -10.97 0.55
CA TYR A 4 -2.68 -10.73 -0.86
C TYR A 4 -1.83 -11.69 -1.71
N THR A 5 -2.49 -12.54 -2.49
CA THR A 5 -1.85 -13.52 -3.37
C THR A 5 -1.98 -13.18 -4.86
N GLY A 6 -2.65 -12.08 -5.17
CA GLY A 6 -2.86 -11.64 -6.54
C GLY A 6 -1.66 -10.97 -7.19
N PRO A 7 -1.80 -10.51 -8.44
CA PRO A 7 -0.69 -9.91 -9.20
C PRO A 7 -0.31 -8.52 -8.66
N LYS A 8 0.95 -8.37 -8.24
CA LYS A 8 1.48 -7.13 -7.66
C LYS A 8 1.71 -6.03 -8.70
N ASN A 9 2.16 -6.39 -9.89
CA ASN A 9 2.38 -5.43 -10.98
C ASN A 9 1.09 -4.73 -11.41
N ARG A 10 -0.02 -5.43 -11.32
CA ARG A 10 -1.34 -4.87 -11.62
C ARG A 10 -1.70 -3.74 -10.65
N ILE A 11 -1.38 -3.92 -9.37
CA ILE A 11 -1.61 -2.89 -8.35
C ILE A 11 -0.72 -1.67 -8.62
N ALA A 12 0.56 -1.88 -8.92
CA ALA A 12 1.47 -0.78 -9.25
C ALA A 12 1.01 0.00 -10.49
N ARG A 13 0.56 -0.68 -11.53
CA ARG A 13 0.02 -0.05 -12.74
C ARG A 13 -1.26 0.74 -12.48
N LYS A 14 -2.14 0.22 -11.62
CA LYS A 14 -3.38 0.90 -11.25
C LYS A 14 -3.11 2.27 -10.63
N PHE A 15 -2.10 2.37 -9.78
CA PHE A 15 -1.77 3.60 -9.07
C PHE A 15 -0.69 4.44 -9.78
N GLY A 16 -0.09 3.93 -10.83
CA GLY A 16 0.96 4.64 -11.58
C GLY A 16 2.25 4.84 -10.79
N VAL A 17 2.52 4.02 -9.80
CA VAL A 17 3.72 4.09 -8.95
C VAL A 17 4.25 2.69 -8.71
N ASN A 18 5.57 2.52 -8.68
CA ASN A 18 6.20 1.26 -8.31
C ASN A 18 6.14 1.07 -6.78
N ILE A 19 4.94 0.82 -6.27
CA ILE A 19 4.65 0.77 -4.83
C ILE A 19 5.50 -0.26 -4.09
N PHE A 20 5.71 -1.42 -4.71
CA PHE A 20 6.42 -2.53 -4.06
C PHE A 20 7.94 -2.49 -4.29
N GLY A 21 8.46 -1.44 -4.93
CA GLY A 21 9.89 -1.24 -5.12
C GLY A 21 10.58 -2.34 -5.91
N ARG A 22 9.91 -2.93 -6.91
CA ARG A 22 10.51 -3.96 -7.74
C ARG A 22 11.65 -3.41 -8.57
N LEU A 23 12.76 -4.15 -8.65
CA LEU A 23 13.91 -3.79 -9.47
C LEU A 23 13.52 -3.56 -10.94
N ARG A 24 12.69 -4.45 -11.47
CA ARG A 24 12.08 -4.25 -12.79
C ARG A 24 10.77 -3.50 -12.61
N ASN A 25 10.80 -2.20 -12.87
CA ASN A 25 9.62 -1.34 -12.72
C ASN A 25 8.53 -1.76 -13.73
N PRO A 26 7.35 -2.17 -13.27
CA PRO A 26 6.28 -2.60 -14.19
C PRO A 26 5.75 -1.47 -15.08
N LEU A 27 5.95 -0.21 -14.71
CA LEU A 27 5.49 0.94 -15.47
C LEU A 27 6.35 1.23 -16.72
N ILE A 28 7.57 0.71 -16.79
CA ILE A 28 8.44 0.89 -17.96
C ILE A 28 7.83 0.20 -19.19
N HIS A 29 7.29 -1.00 -19.02
CA HIS A 29 6.72 -1.75 -20.14
C HIS A 29 5.27 -1.35 -20.43
N LYS A 30 4.48 -1.14 -19.40
CA LYS A 30 3.04 -0.82 -19.51
C LYS A 30 2.68 0.29 -18.54
N PRO A 31 2.85 1.55 -18.94
CA PRO A 31 2.59 2.69 -18.05
C PRO A 31 1.10 2.97 -17.82
N THR A 32 0.21 2.31 -18.58
CA THR A 32 -1.23 2.50 -18.44
C THR A 32 -1.82 1.61 -17.34
N PRO A 33 -2.96 1.99 -16.74
CA PRO A 33 -3.70 1.12 -15.84
C PRO A 33 -4.03 -0.24 -16.49
N PRO A 34 -4.21 -1.30 -15.68
CA PRO A 34 -4.54 -2.62 -16.22
C PRO A 34 -5.93 -2.66 -16.82
N GLY A 35 -6.14 -3.62 -17.74
CA GLY A 35 -7.42 -3.88 -18.36
C GLY A 35 -7.48 -3.38 -19.80
N MET A 36 -8.52 -3.80 -20.49
CA MET A 36 -8.75 -3.49 -21.92
C MET A 36 -8.86 -1.97 -22.17
N HIS A 37 -9.44 -1.23 -21.24
CA HIS A 37 -9.68 0.21 -21.34
C HIS A 37 -8.69 1.05 -20.52
N GLY A 38 -7.57 0.47 -20.11
CA GLY A 38 -6.58 1.14 -19.27
C GLY A 38 -5.96 2.40 -19.89
N ALA A 39 -5.88 2.46 -21.20
CA ALA A 39 -5.34 3.62 -21.93
C ALA A 39 -6.31 4.82 -21.96
N LYS A 40 -7.59 4.62 -21.66
CA LYS A 40 -8.58 5.70 -21.64
C LYS A 40 -8.41 6.56 -20.41
N ARG A 41 -8.26 7.87 -20.62
CA ARG A 41 -8.24 8.84 -19.53
C ARG A 41 -9.64 9.03 -18.97
N ARG A 42 -9.76 8.89 -17.65
CA ARG A 42 -11.00 9.19 -16.93
C ARG A 42 -10.73 10.27 -15.90
N LYS A 43 -11.57 11.30 -15.89
CA LYS A 43 -11.53 12.31 -14.84
C LYS A 43 -12.06 11.68 -13.55
N LYS A 44 -11.28 11.78 -12.47
CA LYS A 44 -11.69 11.31 -11.15
C LYS A 44 -12.28 12.46 -10.35
N SER A 45 -13.31 12.17 -9.56
CA SER A 45 -13.83 13.11 -8.56
C SER A 45 -12.83 13.28 -7.41
N ASP A 46 -13.02 14.31 -6.58
CA ASP A 46 -12.16 14.51 -5.40
C ASP A 46 -12.25 13.32 -4.45
N TYR A 47 -13.42 12.75 -4.26
CA TYR A 47 -13.59 11.52 -3.48
C TYR A 47 -12.77 10.36 -4.07
N GLY A 48 -12.80 10.19 -5.39
CA GLY A 48 -12.03 9.15 -6.07
C GLY A 48 -10.53 9.30 -5.88
N LEU A 49 -10.01 10.54 -5.92
CA LEU A 49 -8.58 10.82 -5.67
C LEU A 49 -8.20 10.49 -4.23
N GLN A 50 -9.02 10.88 -3.27
CA GLN A 50 -8.78 10.57 -1.85
C GLN A 50 -8.83 9.08 -1.58
N LEU A 51 -9.76 8.36 -2.21
CA LEU A 51 -9.86 6.91 -2.11
C LEU A 51 -8.59 6.23 -2.66
N ASP A 52 -8.10 6.69 -3.81
CA ASP A 52 -6.86 6.16 -4.40
C ASP A 52 -5.66 6.35 -3.48
N GLU A 53 -5.51 7.51 -2.85
CA GLU A 53 -4.42 7.76 -1.89
C GLU A 53 -4.49 6.82 -0.69
N LYS A 54 -5.68 6.59 -0.16
CA LYS A 54 -5.89 5.61 0.91
C LYS A 54 -5.51 4.19 0.46
N GLN A 55 -5.90 3.79 -0.74
CA GLN A 55 -5.57 2.46 -1.26
C GLN A 55 -4.07 2.30 -1.51
N LYS A 56 -3.38 3.35 -1.97
CA LYS A 56 -1.91 3.36 -2.09
C LYS A 56 -1.24 3.14 -0.75
N LEU A 57 -1.69 3.84 0.29
CA LEU A 57 -1.14 3.70 1.63
C LEU A 57 -1.29 2.26 2.15
N LYS A 58 -2.46 1.67 1.99
CA LYS A 58 -2.69 0.27 2.37
C LYS A 58 -1.79 -0.69 1.59
N ALA A 59 -1.64 -0.46 0.30
CA ALA A 59 -0.81 -1.31 -0.55
C ALA A 59 0.68 -1.23 -0.16
N SER A 60 1.17 -0.05 0.19
CA SER A 60 2.56 0.18 0.60
C SER A 60 2.96 -0.66 1.83
N TYR A 61 2.01 -0.98 2.68
CA TYR A 61 2.25 -1.77 3.89
C TYR A 61 1.78 -3.23 3.74
N GLY A 62 1.74 -3.74 2.51
CA GLY A 62 1.45 -5.14 2.23
C GLY A 62 -0.03 -5.44 2.10
N MET A 63 -0.79 -4.57 1.49
CA MET A 63 -2.23 -4.75 1.26
C MET A 63 -3.02 -4.93 2.55
N LEU A 64 -2.84 -4.00 3.48
CA LEU A 64 -3.60 -3.99 4.74
C LEU A 64 -5.10 -3.98 4.49
N SER A 65 -5.86 -4.65 5.35
CA SER A 65 -7.32 -4.58 5.30
C SER A 65 -7.79 -3.18 5.73
N HIS A 66 -8.94 -2.76 5.22
CA HIS A 66 -9.57 -1.50 5.63
C HIS A 66 -9.83 -1.47 7.13
N LYS A 67 -10.25 -2.60 7.70
CA LYS A 67 -10.56 -2.72 9.13
C LYS A 67 -9.32 -2.45 10.00
N GLN A 68 -8.17 -2.99 9.63
CA GLN A 68 -6.90 -2.72 10.34
C GLN A 68 -6.47 -1.26 10.22
N LEU A 69 -6.53 -0.70 9.01
CA LEU A 69 -6.18 0.71 8.81
C LEU A 69 -7.08 1.63 9.62
N LEU A 70 -8.38 1.36 9.64
CA LEU A 70 -9.35 2.14 10.41
C LEU A 70 -9.06 2.08 11.91
N ARG A 71 -8.67 0.91 12.42
CA ARG A 71 -8.29 0.76 13.83
C ARG A 71 -7.09 1.63 14.18
N TYR A 72 -6.04 1.58 13.36
CA TYR A 72 -4.85 2.41 13.56
C TYR A 72 -5.16 3.90 13.47
N TYR A 73 -6.03 4.29 12.55
CA TYR A 73 -6.49 5.68 12.44
C TYR A 73 -7.21 6.13 13.71
N LYS A 74 -8.12 5.33 14.24
CA LYS A 74 -8.83 5.65 15.49
C LYS A 74 -7.87 5.80 16.67
N GLU A 75 -6.88 4.92 16.78
CA GLU A 75 -5.82 5.03 17.79
C GLU A 75 -5.02 6.33 17.64
N ALA A 76 -4.72 6.73 16.41
CA ALA A 76 -3.97 7.95 16.14
C ALA A 76 -4.76 9.23 16.47
N VAL A 77 -6.07 9.23 16.22
CA VAL A 77 -6.94 10.38 16.50
C VAL A 77 -7.01 10.70 18.01
N ILE A 78 -6.99 9.67 18.85
CA ILE A 78 -7.08 9.83 20.31
C ILE A 78 -5.83 10.51 20.87
N LYS A 79 -4.68 10.29 20.26
CA LYS A 79 -3.41 10.87 20.72
C LYS A 79 -3.29 12.33 20.32
N LYS A 80 -2.66 13.13 21.19
CA LYS A 80 -2.34 14.53 20.88
C LYS A 80 -1.24 14.60 19.82
N GLY A 81 -1.42 15.47 18.83
CA GLY A 81 -0.44 15.70 17.76
C GLY A 81 -1.04 15.59 16.37
N ASN A 82 -0.19 15.59 15.36
CA ASN A 82 -0.61 15.45 13.96
C ASN A 82 -1.05 14.01 13.69
N THR A 83 -2.33 13.83 13.42
CA THR A 83 -2.94 12.51 13.18
C THR A 83 -2.27 11.74 12.05
N ALA A 84 -1.94 12.41 10.94
CA ALA A 84 -1.28 11.77 9.81
C ALA A 84 0.10 11.23 10.20
N HIS A 85 0.87 12.00 10.93
CA HIS A 85 2.20 11.61 11.41
C HIS A 85 2.11 10.42 12.39
N LEU A 86 1.17 10.48 13.32
CA LEU A 86 0.95 9.39 14.28
C LEU A 86 0.49 8.10 13.61
N LEU A 87 -0.36 8.21 12.57
CA LEU A 87 -0.78 7.06 11.79
C LEU A 87 0.41 6.40 11.07
N LEU A 88 1.26 7.19 10.44
CA LEU A 88 2.47 6.68 9.77
C LEU A 88 3.43 6.04 10.76
N GLN A 89 3.63 6.64 11.93
CA GLN A 89 4.43 6.03 13.00
C GLN A 89 3.87 4.65 13.39
N ARG A 90 2.56 4.55 13.57
CA ARG A 90 1.92 3.29 13.94
C ARG A 90 2.09 2.22 12.88
N LEU A 91 2.00 2.59 11.59
CA LEU A 91 2.20 1.68 10.48
C LEU A 91 3.67 1.23 10.37
N GLU A 92 4.62 2.14 10.54
CA GLU A 92 6.06 1.81 10.51
C GLU A 92 6.49 0.95 11.71
N CYS A 93 5.79 1.01 12.83
CA CYS A 93 6.08 0.21 14.02
C CYS A 93 5.51 -1.22 13.97
N ARG A 94 4.86 -1.61 12.88
CA ARG A 94 4.39 -2.99 12.71
C ARG A 94 5.60 -3.94 12.61
N LEU A 95 5.47 -5.12 13.19
CA LEU A 95 6.54 -6.11 13.19
C LEU A 95 6.94 -6.53 11.77
N ASP A 96 5.98 -6.76 10.89
CA ASP A 96 6.23 -7.11 9.48
C ASP A 96 6.96 -5.98 8.74
N THR A 97 6.59 -4.73 8.98
CA THR A 97 7.26 -3.56 8.41
C THR A 97 8.70 -3.46 8.91
N ILE A 98 8.94 -3.66 10.20
CA ILE A 98 10.27 -3.63 10.80
C ILE A 98 11.15 -4.73 10.19
N VAL A 99 10.65 -5.94 10.09
CA VAL A 99 11.36 -7.07 9.47
C VAL A 99 11.75 -6.74 8.02
N TYR A 100 10.85 -6.14 7.26
CA TYR A 100 11.13 -5.71 5.89
C TYR A 100 12.18 -4.60 5.83
N ARG A 101 12.07 -3.56 6.68
CA ARG A 101 13.01 -2.42 6.71
C ARG A 101 14.41 -2.84 7.13
N LEU A 102 14.53 -3.81 8.03
CA LEU A 102 15.82 -4.39 8.43
C LEU A 102 16.41 -5.36 7.40
N LYS A 103 15.69 -5.59 6.29
CA LYS A 103 16.12 -6.46 5.18
C LYS A 103 16.26 -7.94 5.54
N PHE A 104 15.57 -8.40 6.58
CA PHE A 104 15.41 -9.83 6.85
C PHE A 104 14.48 -10.51 5.84
N ALA A 105 13.68 -9.73 5.14
CA ALA A 105 12.82 -10.18 4.04
C ALA A 105 13.03 -9.29 2.83
N SER A 106 13.00 -9.86 1.63
CA SER A 106 13.19 -9.12 0.38
C SER A 106 11.95 -8.32 -0.03
N THR A 107 10.77 -8.73 0.43
CA THR A 107 9.50 -8.04 0.14
C THR A 107 8.66 -7.92 1.40
N ILE A 108 7.74 -6.95 1.41
CA ILE A 108 6.81 -6.79 2.54
C ILE A 108 5.90 -8.02 2.68
N PHE A 109 5.55 -8.68 1.59
CA PHE A 109 4.73 -9.89 1.61
C PHE A 109 5.49 -11.06 2.23
N GLN A 110 6.78 -11.20 1.94
CA GLN A 110 7.63 -12.20 2.59
C GLN A 110 7.75 -11.91 4.08
N ALA A 111 7.92 -10.66 4.47
CA ALA A 111 7.98 -10.26 5.87
C ALA A 111 6.69 -10.67 6.62
N GLN A 112 5.54 -10.45 6.01
CA GLN A 112 4.25 -10.87 6.58
C GLN A 112 4.19 -12.38 6.82
N GLN A 113 4.74 -13.17 5.91
CA GLN A 113 4.78 -14.63 6.06
C GLN A 113 5.75 -15.07 7.16
N LEU A 114 6.88 -14.39 7.30
CA LEU A 114 7.85 -14.70 8.36
C LEU A 114 7.30 -14.39 9.75
N VAL A 115 6.48 -13.35 9.88
CA VAL A 115 5.85 -12.95 11.14
C VAL A 115 4.67 -13.87 11.50
N ALA A 116 4.01 -14.40 10.50
CA ALA A 116 2.83 -15.25 10.71
C ALA A 116 3.17 -16.59 11.36
#